data_67808e13a37550fa1362b6a6207c814f
#
_entry.id   67808e13a37550fa1362b6a6207c814f
#
_cell.length_a   1.000
_cell.length_b   1.000
_cell.length_c   1.000
_cell.angle_alpha   90.00
_cell.angle_beta   90.00
_cell.angle_gamma   90.00
#
_symmetry.space_group_name_H-M   'P 1'
#
loop_
_entity.id
_entity.type
_entity.pdbx_description
1 polymer ?
#
loop_
_entity_poly.entity_id
_entity_poly.type
_entity_poly.pdbx_seq_one_letter_code
_entity_poly.pdbx_strand_id
1 'polypeptide(L)'
;MTLHVSALRLLVKSLRPLPEKFHGLTDQEARCRQRYVDLIANENSRRTFEIRTKVVSFIRKYMNEHMFMEVETPMMHVIPGGANAKPFVTHHNALDMDMYLRIAPELYLKRLVVGGFERVYEINRNFRNEGIDVRHNPEFTMMEFYMAYHDYHDLIDFTEDLFKKMSLEVLGTTKIHYGKEGEEGLDLDFAKPFDRLTMKESIVKYGNGITMEDLEDEEKARALCKKHHIELMEGWTLGHYITALFDELVEANLQQPPFITSYPAVVSPLARRTDSDPEFTDRFEFFIGGREIGNGFSELNDPDDQAGRFRQQAEAKKHGDDEAMYYDEDYINAMQYGLPPTAGEGIGIDRTVMLFTNAQTIRDVILFPTLRRN
;
A
#
# COMPACT_ATOMS: atom_id res chain seq x y z
N MET A 1 12.44 -49.04 2.35
CA MET A 1 11.74 -49.24 3.63
C MET A 1 10.46 -49.98 3.35
N THR A 2 10.23 -51.14 3.95
CA THR A 2 9.03 -51.97 3.79
C THR A 2 8.23 -51.93 5.10
N LEU A 3 6.93 -51.66 5.01
CA LEU A 3 6.02 -51.67 6.15
C LEU A 3 5.15 -52.93 6.11
N HIS A 4 5.09 -53.67 7.19
CA HIS A 4 4.17 -54.79 7.39
C HIS A 4 2.88 -54.24 8.04
N VAL A 5 1.78 -54.25 7.28
CA VAL A 5 0.50 -53.66 7.70
C VAL A 5 -0.39 -54.75 8.24
N SER A 6 -0.84 -54.64 9.51
CA SER A 6 -1.78 -55.55 10.15
C SER A 6 -3.25 -55.16 9.97
N ALA A 7 -3.51 -53.89 9.68
CA ALA A 7 -4.85 -53.37 9.41
C ALA A 7 -4.80 -52.15 8.46
N LEU A 8 -5.78 -51.98 7.62
CA LEU A 8 -5.93 -50.83 6.72
C LEU A 8 -7.34 -50.26 6.91
N ARG A 9 -7.40 -48.94 7.10
CA ARG A 9 -8.67 -48.19 7.17
C ARG A 9 -8.62 -47.07 6.15
N LEU A 10 -9.58 -47.03 5.25
CA LEU A 10 -9.79 -45.92 4.33
C LEU A 10 -10.33 -44.72 5.12
N LEU A 11 -9.59 -43.61 5.17
CA LEU A 11 -9.99 -42.40 5.90
C LEU A 11 -10.76 -41.41 5.01
N VAL A 12 -10.44 -41.36 3.70
CA VAL A 12 -11.03 -40.41 2.76
C VAL A 12 -11.00 -41.00 1.34
N LYS A 13 -12.00 -40.66 0.53
CA LYS A 13 -12.01 -40.98 -0.90
C LYS A 13 -11.39 -39.84 -1.70
N SER A 14 -10.35 -40.13 -2.47
CA SER A 14 -9.75 -39.23 -3.46
C SER A 14 -10.19 -39.68 -4.85
N LEU A 15 -11.20 -38.99 -5.42
CA LEU A 15 -11.87 -39.43 -6.63
C LEU A 15 -11.34 -38.76 -7.90
N ARG A 16 -10.52 -37.74 -7.79
CA ARG A 16 -9.94 -37.01 -8.93
C ARG A 16 -8.46 -37.26 -9.01
N PRO A 17 -7.90 -37.52 -10.21
CA PRO A 17 -6.47 -37.60 -10.38
C PRO A 17 -5.82 -36.23 -10.15
N LEU A 18 -4.60 -36.22 -9.62
CA LEU A 18 -3.78 -35.04 -9.57
C LEU A 18 -3.22 -34.70 -10.96
N PRO A 19 -2.85 -33.42 -11.23
CA PRO A 19 -2.08 -33.05 -12.40
C PRO A 19 -0.79 -33.86 -12.49
N GLU A 20 -0.17 -33.90 -13.69
CA GLU A 20 1.09 -34.60 -13.88
C GLU A 20 2.14 -34.16 -12.86
N LYS A 21 2.85 -35.15 -12.28
CA LYS A 21 3.76 -34.99 -11.17
C LYS A 21 4.91 -33.99 -11.43
N PHE A 22 5.30 -33.81 -12.68
CA PHE A 22 6.47 -33.03 -13.07
C PHE A 22 6.14 -31.60 -13.51
N HIS A 23 4.88 -31.29 -13.85
CA HIS A 23 4.50 -29.99 -14.40
C HIS A 23 3.47 -29.26 -13.52
N GLY A 24 2.79 -29.96 -12.61
CA GLY A 24 1.75 -29.37 -11.75
C GLY A 24 0.64 -28.69 -12.57
N LEU A 25 0.03 -27.66 -12.00
CA LEU A 25 -0.83 -26.73 -12.73
C LEU A 25 0.04 -25.56 -13.22
N THR A 26 0.24 -25.47 -14.55
CA THR A 26 1.05 -24.40 -15.18
C THR A 26 0.25 -23.14 -15.49
N ASP A 27 -1.04 -23.30 -15.80
CA ASP A 27 -1.92 -22.17 -16.06
C ASP A 27 -2.23 -21.39 -14.78
N GLN A 28 -1.97 -20.08 -14.78
CA GLN A 28 -2.13 -19.21 -13.62
C GLN A 28 -3.58 -19.10 -13.15
N GLU A 29 -4.53 -19.01 -14.07
CA GLU A 29 -5.94 -18.91 -13.71
C GLU A 29 -6.43 -20.22 -13.08
N ALA A 30 -6.05 -21.37 -13.63
CA ALA A 30 -6.36 -22.68 -13.06
C ALA A 30 -5.76 -22.84 -11.65
N ARG A 31 -4.51 -22.36 -11.42
CA ARG A 31 -3.87 -22.34 -10.10
C ARG A 31 -4.67 -21.51 -9.09
N CYS A 32 -5.15 -20.34 -9.49
CA CYS A 32 -5.95 -19.48 -8.63
C CYS A 32 -7.34 -20.06 -8.33
N ARG A 33 -8.00 -20.66 -9.34
CA ARG A 33 -9.34 -21.28 -9.20
C ARG A 33 -9.32 -22.57 -8.38
N GLN A 34 -8.27 -23.36 -8.54
CA GLN A 34 -8.07 -24.63 -7.84
C GLN A 34 -6.85 -24.56 -6.92
N ARG A 35 -6.78 -23.54 -6.08
CA ARG A 35 -5.64 -23.31 -5.17
C ARG A 35 -5.33 -24.52 -4.31
N TYR A 36 -6.33 -25.31 -3.90
CA TYR A 36 -6.13 -26.55 -3.15
C TYR A 36 -5.36 -27.59 -3.97
N VAL A 37 -5.53 -27.66 -5.29
CA VAL A 37 -4.73 -28.53 -6.17
C VAL A 37 -3.34 -27.95 -6.38
N ASP A 38 -3.24 -26.64 -6.60
CA ASP A 38 -1.98 -25.92 -6.73
C ASP A 38 -1.08 -26.14 -5.51
N LEU A 39 -1.64 -26.03 -4.29
CA LEU A 39 -0.90 -26.28 -3.05
C LEU A 39 -0.45 -27.75 -2.87
N ILE A 40 -1.16 -28.73 -3.48
CA ILE A 40 -0.72 -30.12 -3.48
C ILE A 40 0.42 -30.33 -4.48
N ALA A 41 0.32 -29.73 -5.67
CA ALA A 41 1.17 -30.04 -6.80
C ALA A 41 2.41 -29.13 -6.92
N ASN A 42 2.33 -27.89 -6.42
CA ASN A 42 3.38 -26.86 -6.56
C ASN A 42 3.99 -26.49 -5.21
N GLU A 43 5.23 -26.89 -5.00
CA GLU A 43 5.97 -26.58 -3.76
C GLU A 43 6.22 -25.05 -3.60
N ASN A 44 6.48 -24.36 -4.70
CA ASN A 44 6.68 -22.91 -4.69
C ASN A 44 5.43 -22.17 -4.21
N SER A 45 4.23 -22.59 -4.61
CA SER A 45 2.99 -22.00 -4.11
C SER A 45 2.84 -22.19 -2.59
N ARG A 46 3.16 -23.36 -2.09
CA ARG A 46 3.16 -23.62 -0.64
C ARG A 46 4.15 -22.72 0.09
N ARG A 47 5.40 -22.64 -0.41
CA ARG A 47 6.44 -21.79 0.16
C ARG A 47 6.04 -20.32 0.20
N THR A 48 5.34 -19.82 -0.84
CA THR A 48 4.84 -18.43 -0.87
C THR A 48 3.95 -18.15 0.34
N PHE A 49 3.00 -19.02 0.64
CA PHE A 49 2.09 -18.80 1.79
C PHE A 49 2.74 -19.05 3.15
N GLU A 50 3.76 -19.92 3.23
CA GLU A 50 4.60 -20.05 4.42
C GLU A 50 5.39 -18.78 4.70
N ILE A 51 6.00 -18.17 3.65
CA ILE A 51 6.69 -16.88 3.76
C ILE A 51 5.70 -15.78 4.15
N ARG A 52 4.52 -15.72 3.54
CA ARG A 52 3.47 -14.76 3.92
C ARG A 52 3.14 -14.83 5.41
N THR A 53 2.97 -16.04 5.93
CA THR A 53 2.71 -16.24 7.37
C THR A 53 3.87 -15.74 8.23
N LYS A 54 5.11 -16.01 7.82
CA LYS A 54 6.31 -15.54 8.54
C LYS A 54 6.43 -14.02 8.50
N VAL A 55 6.15 -13.37 7.36
CA VAL A 55 6.14 -11.91 7.23
C VAL A 55 5.16 -11.29 8.23
N VAL A 56 3.91 -11.72 8.23
CA VAL A 56 2.90 -11.19 9.14
C VAL A 56 3.26 -11.45 10.62
N SER A 57 3.77 -12.64 10.93
CA SER A 57 4.22 -12.98 12.29
C SER A 57 5.40 -12.12 12.75
N PHE A 58 6.36 -11.87 11.84
CA PHE A 58 7.49 -10.99 12.13
C PHE A 58 7.04 -9.55 12.37
N ILE A 59 6.17 -9.01 11.52
CA ILE A 59 5.64 -7.65 11.67
C ILE A 59 4.96 -7.50 13.04
N ARG A 60 4.09 -8.43 13.44
CA ARG A 60 3.45 -8.39 14.76
C ARG A 60 4.46 -8.39 15.90
N LYS A 61 5.47 -9.26 15.82
CA LYS A 61 6.56 -9.30 16.80
C LYS A 61 7.28 -7.96 16.88
N TYR A 62 7.68 -7.42 15.72
CA TYR A 62 8.40 -6.16 15.62
C TYR A 62 7.58 -4.97 16.17
N MET A 63 6.30 -4.87 15.80
CA MET A 63 5.41 -3.83 16.31
C MET A 63 5.23 -3.91 17.83
N ASN A 64 5.05 -5.12 18.38
CA ASN A 64 4.93 -5.33 19.83
C ASN A 64 6.23 -4.95 20.57
N GLU A 65 7.40 -5.29 20.04
CA GLU A 65 8.71 -4.91 20.59
C GLU A 65 8.90 -3.37 20.60
N HIS A 66 8.23 -2.65 19.69
CA HIS A 66 8.22 -1.18 19.63
C HIS A 66 7.01 -0.55 20.32
N MET A 67 6.33 -1.30 21.19
CA MET A 67 5.22 -0.85 22.06
C MET A 67 3.97 -0.39 21.29
N PHE A 68 3.73 -0.91 20.09
CA PHE A 68 2.47 -0.68 19.38
C PHE A 68 1.39 -1.63 19.89
N MET A 69 0.17 -1.11 20.01
CA MET A 69 -1.03 -1.90 20.30
C MET A 69 -1.68 -2.33 18.98
N GLU A 70 -1.85 -3.64 18.77
CA GLU A 70 -2.69 -4.13 17.67
C GLU A 70 -4.16 -3.89 18.00
N VAL A 71 -4.88 -3.27 17.08
CA VAL A 71 -6.30 -2.95 17.24
C VAL A 71 -7.09 -3.42 16.02
N GLU A 72 -8.41 -3.52 16.17
CA GLU A 72 -9.35 -3.79 15.10
C GLU A 72 -10.36 -2.64 15.02
N THR A 73 -10.47 -2.04 13.84
CA THR A 73 -11.44 -0.99 13.54
C THR A 73 -12.49 -1.50 12.56
N PRO A 74 -13.65 -0.83 12.40
CA PRO A 74 -14.71 -1.32 11.53
C PRO A 74 -14.24 -1.54 10.09
N MET A 75 -14.65 -2.66 9.48
CA MET A 75 -14.51 -2.90 8.03
C MET A 75 -15.68 -2.31 7.24
N MET A 76 -16.82 -2.11 7.86
CA MET A 76 -17.98 -1.44 7.27
C MET A 76 -18.07 -0.02 7.82
N HIS A 77 -17.94 0.95 6.96
CA HIS A 77 -17.97 2.37 7.31
C HIS A 77 -19.29 3.00 6.90
N VAL A 78 -19.75 3.96 7.70
CA VAL A 78 -20.89 4.84 7.34
C VAL A 78 -20.41 5.90 6.34
N ILE A 79 -19.22 6.42 6.55
CA ILE A 79 -18.55 7.38 5.67
C ILE A 79 -17.19 6.79 5.28
N PRO A 80 -16.94 6.47 4.00
CA PRO A 80 -15.64 6.00 3.56
C PRO A 80 -14.63 7.16 3.50
N GLY A 81 -13.40 6.90 3.92
CA GLY A 81 -12.32 7.90 3.93
C GLY A 81 -10.97 7.27 4.25
N GLY A 82 -9.93 8.11 4.35
CA GLY A 82 -8.55 7.70 4.64
C GLY A 82 -7.73 7.35 3.40
N ALA A 83 -8.32 7.40 2.20
CA ALA A 83 -7.62 7.25 0.91
C ALA A 83 -8.48 7.83 -0.21
N ASN A 84 -7.88 8.10 -1.36
CA ASN A 84 -8.58 8.38 -2.60
C ASN A 84 -8.82 7.06 -3.31
N ALA A 85 -10.04 6.54 -3.25
CA ALA A 85 -10.41 5.28 -3.88
C ALA A 85 -11.93 5.13 -3.96
N LYS A 86 -12.42 4.38 -4.94
CA LYS A 86 -13.84 4.08 -5.08
C LYS A 86 -14.25 2.95 -4.12
N PRO A 87 -15.22 3.18 -3.19
CA PRO A 87 -15.65 2.16 -2.23
C PRO A 87 -16.62 1.15 -2.86
N PHE A 88 -16.68 -0.06 -2.29
CA PHE A 88 -17.83 -0.96 -2.45
C PHE A 88 -18.96 -0.51 -1.54
N VAL A 89 -20.19 -0.54 -2.06
CA VAL A 89 -21.41 -0.17 -1.31
C VAL A 89 -22.18 -1.43 -0.93
N THR A 90 -22.70 -1.48 0.29
CA THR A 90 -23.63 -2.50 0.76
C THR A 90 -24.78 -1.85 1.53
N HIS A 91 -25.87 -2.59 1.79
CA HIS A 91 -27.02 -2.07 2.52
C HIS A 91 -27.24 -2.84 3.82
N HIS A 92 -27.38 -2.12 4.93
CA HIS A 92 -27.70 -2.68 6.24
C HIS A 92 -29.22 -2.73 6.45
N ASN A 93 -29.85 -3.87 6.24
CA ASN A 93 -31.30 -4.02 6.21
C ASN A 93 -32.01 -3.56 7.50
N ALA A 94 -31.46 -3.88 8.66
CA ALA A 94 -32.11 -3.55 9.93
C ALA A 94 -32.05 -2.05 10.29
N LEU A 95 -31.04 -1.34 9.78
CA LEU A 95 -30.88 0.11 9.97
C LEU A 95 -31.37 0.92 8.77
N ASP A 96 -31.76 0.24 7.68
CA ASP A 96 -32.20 0.84 6.41
C ASP A 96 -31.22 1.93 5.94
N MET A 97 -29.93 1.59 5.89
CA MET A 97 -28.88 2.55 5.51
C MET A 97 -27.80 1.89 4.67
N ASP A 98 -27.24 2.65 3.76
CA ASP A 98 -26.08 2.24 2.99
C ASP A 98 -24.82 2.34 3.83
N MET A 99 -23.95 1.34 3.66
CA MET A 99 -22.64 1.26 4.25
C MET A 99 -21.60 0.96 3.19
N TYR A 100 -20.35 1.20 3.52
CA TYR A 100 -19.24 1.06 2.60
C TYR A 100 -18.21 0.09 3.18
N LEU A 101 -17.68 -0.82 2.35
CA LEU A 101 -16.47 -1.54 2.72
C LEU A 101 -15.30 -0.55 2.76
N ARG A 102 -14.53 -0.57 3.84
CA ARG A 102 -13.48 0.43 4.07
C ARG A 102 -12.42 0.42 2.98
N ILE A 103 -11.99 1.60 2.59
CA ILE A 103 -10.87 1.81 1.67
C ILE A 103 -9.53 1.92 2.42
N ALA A 104 -9.58 2.36 3.69
CA ALA A 104 -8.47 2.46 4.64
C ALA A 104 -9.01 2.54 6.08
N PRO A 105 -8.28 2.10 7.12
CA PRO A 105 -8.65 2.27 8.54
C PRO A 105 -8.22 3.63 9.12
N GLU A 106 -7.50 4.46 8.39
CA GLU A 106 -6.79 5.67 8.81
C GLU A 106 -7.58 6.57 9.76
N LEU A 107 -8.80 7.01 9.37
CA LEU A 107 -9.56 7.96 10.18
C LEU A 107 -10.01 7.37 11.52
N TYR A 108 -10.19 6.04 11.61
CA TYR A 108 -10.49 5.36 12.86
C TYR A 108 -9.25 5.21 13.74
N LEU A 109 -8.10 4.88 13.15
CA LEU A 109 -6.84 4.75 13.90
C LEU A 109 -6.41 6.10 14.49
N LYS A 110 -6.56 7.20 13.75
CA LYS A 110 -6.31 8.56 14.25
C LYS A 110 -7.25 8.95 15.40
N ARG A 111 -8.53 8.53 15.36
CA ARG A 111 -9.46 8.72 16.51
C ARG A 111 -8.97 7.98 17.76
N LEU A 112 -8.31 6.83 17.63
CA LEU A 112 -7.69 6.13 18.77
C LEU A 112 -6.49 6.90 19.33
N VAL A 113 -5.71 7.55 18.46
CA VAL A 113 -4.61 8.43 18.89
C VAL A 113 -5.16 9.65 19.64
N VAL A 114 -6.23 10.29 19.14
CA VAL A 114 -6.95 11.35 19.90
C VAL A 114 -7.44 10.82 21.25
N GLY A 115 -7.87 9.55 21.31
CA GLY A 115 -8.29 8.86 22.52
C GLY A 115 -7.17 8.52 23.52
N GLY A 116 -5.90 8.82 23.16
CA GLY A 116 -4.74 8.65 24.02
C GLY A 116 -3.94 7.37 23.80
N PHE A 117 -4.20 6.60 22.75
CA PHE A 117 -3.35 5.48 22.34
C PHE A 117 -2.16 6.02 21.52
N GLU A 118 -0.98 6.12 22.17
CA GLU A 118 0.18 6.77 21.54
C GLU A 118 0.74 5.98 20.35
N ARG A 119 0.59 4.64 20.32
CA ARG A 119 1.09 3.77 19.24
C ARG A 119 0.08 2.69 18.94
N VAL A 120 -0.51 2.74 17.76
CA VAL A 120 -1.51 1.78 17.31
C VAL A 120 -1.17 1.24 15.93
N TYR A 121 -1.54 0.01 15.65
CA TYR A 121 -1.48 -0.56 14.32
C TYR A 121 -2.61 -1.56 14.07
N GLU A 122 -2.94 -1.75 12.81
CA GLU A 122 -3.88 -2.76 12.35
C GLU A 122 -3.33 -3.47 11.11
N ILE A 123 -3.38 -4.79 11.09
CA ILE A 123 -3.12 -5.60 9.89
C ILE A 123 -4.43 -6.21 9.46
N ASN A 124 -5.03 -5.71 8.37
CA ASN A 124 -6.33 -6.19 7.96
C ASN A 124 -6.62 -5.93 6.46
N ARG A 125 -7.83 -6.29 6.03
CA ARG A 125 -8.32 -6.10 4.66
C ARG A 125 -8.80 -4.69 4.43
N ASN A 126 -8.44 -4.15 3.26
CA ASN A 126 -9.06 -2.98 2.66
C ASN A 126 -9.67 -3.36 1.31
N PHE A 127 -10.62 -2.56 0.84
CA PHE A 127 -11.44 -2.85 -0.33
C PHE A 127 -11.50 -1.64 -1.23
N ARG A 128 -11.14 -1.79 -2.51
CA ARG A 128 -11.22 -0.72 -3.51
C ARG A 128 -11.93 -1.24 -4.75
N ASN A 129 -12.99 -0.58 -5.16
CA ASN A 129 -13.82 -0.96 -6.29
C ASN A 129 -13.23 -0.42 -7.61
N GLU A 130 -12.04 -0.88 -7.93
CA GLU A 130 -11.22 -0.45 -9.04
C GLU A 130 -10.85 -1.63 -9.95
N GLY A 131 -9.97 -1.39 -10.93
CA GLY A 131 -9.51 -2.40 -11.86
C GLY A 131 -8.73 -3.54 -11.17
N ILE A 132 -8.67 -4.67 -11.86
CA ILE A 132 -7.89 -5.85 -11.45
C ILE A 132 -6.75 -6.03 -12.45
N ASP A 133 -5.51 -6.00 -11.95
CA ASP A 133 -4.31 -6.20 -12.75
C ASP A 133 -3.27 -7.08 -12.03
N VAL A 134 -2.02 -7.01 -12.44
CA VAL A 134 -0.91 -7.76 -11.82
C VAL A 134 -0.51 -7.22 -10.43
N ARG A 135 -0.88 -5.97 -10.11
CA ARG A 135 -0.52 -5.26 -8.89
C ARG A 135 -1.72 -5.00 -7.97
N HIS A 136 -2.96 -5.07 -8.51
CA HIS A 136 -4.18 -4.69 -7.80
C HIS A 136 -5.19 -5.85 -7.73
N ASN A 137 -5.73 -6.04 -6.54
CA ASN A 137 -6.87 -6.92 -6.26
C ASN A 137 -7.88 -6.11 -5.45
N PRO A 138 -9.20 -6.23 -5.72
CA PRO A 138 -10.22 -5.40 -5.04
C PRO A 138 -10.22 -5.54 -3.52
N GLU A 139 -9.76 -6.66 -3.00
CA GLU A 139 -9.54 -6.95 -1.59
C GLU A 139 -8.07 -7.28 -1.38
N PHE A 140 -7.40 -6.54 -0.50
CA PHE A 140 -5.97 -6.67 -0.24
C PHE A 140 -5.65 -6.44 1.23
N THR A 141 -4.47 -6.87 1.66
CA THR A 141 -4.01 -6.73 3.05
C THR A 141 -3.00 -5.61 3.16
N MET A 142 -3.26 -4.69 4.10
CA MET A 142 -2.33 -3.66 4.52
C MET A 142 -2.05 -3.75 6.02
N MET A 143 -0.90 -3.25 6.43
CA MET A 143 -0.66 -2.75 7.77
C MET A 143 -0.75 -1.23 7.74
N GLU A 144 -1.52 -0.64 8.65
CA GLU A 144 -1.43 0.79 8.95
C GLU A 144 -1.08 0.99 10.42
N PHE A 145 -0.20 1.95 10.71
CA PHE A 145 0.25 2.25 12.06
C PHE A 145 0.49 3.74 12.26
N TYR A 146 0.32 4.19 13.50
CA TYR A 146 0.41 5.60 13.88
C TYR A 146 1.19 5.73 15.17
N MET A 147 2.08 6.75 15.23
CA MET A 147 2.90 7.09 16.39
C MET A 147 2.69 8.55 16.78
N ALA A 148 2.14 8.80 17.97
CA ALA A 148 2.09 10.15 18.52
C ALA A 148 3.50 10.65 18.87
N TYR A 149 3.71 11.97 18.74
CA TYR A 149 4.97 12.69 19.04
C TYR A 149 6.16 12.29 18.17
N HIS A 150 5.88 11.79 16.97
CA HIS A 150 6.83 11.44 15.92
C HIS A 150 6.50 12.18 14.62
N ASP A 151 7.46 12.23 13.71
CA ASP A 151 7.30 12.80 12.38
C ASP A 151 7.61 11.78 11.26
N TYR A 152 7.51 12.20 10.01
CA TYR A 152 7.73 11.32 8.87
C TYR A 152 9.18 10.84 8.73
N HIS A 153 10.16 11.53 9.28
CA HIS A 153 11.57 11.07 9.30
C HIS A 153 11.72 9.85 10.21
N ASP A 154 11.04 9.85 11.37
CA ASP A 154 11.01 8.69 12.27
C ASP A 154 10.40 7.47 11.58
N LEU A 155 9.34 7.66 10.76
CA LEU A 155 8.73 6.57 9.96
C LEU A 155 9.70 6.01 8.93
N ILE A 156 10.43 6.87 8.21
CA ILE A 156 11.43 6.45 7.22
C ILE A 156 12.48 5.56 7.87
N ASP A 157 13.04 5.99 9.01
CA ASP A 157 14.04 5.21 9.75
C ASP A 157 13.46 3.90 10.29
N PHE A 158 12.22 3.93 10.79
CA PHE A 158 11.50 2.76 11.28
C PHE A 158 11.25 1.73 10.18
N THR A 159 10.80 2.17 9.01
CA THR A 159 10.51 1.30 7.87
C THR A 159 11.77 0.70 7.26
N GLU A 160 12.86 1.48 7.16
CA GLU A 160 14.16 0.96 6.73
C GLU A 160 14.64 -0.16 7.67
N ASP A 161 14.57 0.03 8.99
CA ASP A 161 14.94 -0.98 9.98
C ASP A 161 14.01 -2.20 9.95
N LEU A 162 12.69 -1.98 9.81
CA LEU A 162 11.70 -3.04 9.66
C LEU A 162 12.04 -3.97 8.49
N PHE A 163 12.25 -3.42 7.29
CA PHE A 163 12.53 -4.22 6.09
C PHE A 163 13.86 -4.96 6.18
N LYS A 164 14.89 -4.33 6.72
CA LYS A 164 16.20 -4.96 6.96
C LYS A 164 16.09 -6.16 7.91
N LYS A 165 15.45 -5.98 9.06
CA LYS A 165 15.28 -7.05 10.05
C LYS A 165 14.34 -8.15 9.58
N MET A 166 13.24 -7.77 8.89
CA MET A 166 12.28 -8.70 8.34
C MET A 166 12.92 -9.60 7.28
N SER A 167 13.69 -9.04 6.35
CA SER A 167 14.37 -9.84 5.32
C SER A 167 15.35 -10.85 5.95
N LEU A 168 16.10 -10.44 6.95
CA LEU A 168 17.04 -11.31 7.64
C LEU A 168 16.34 -12.43 8.41
N GLU A 169 15.26 -12.14 9.17
CA GLU A 169 14.56 -13.15 9.97
C GLU A 169 13.72 -14.09 9.10
N VAL A 170 13.04 -13.57 8.07
CA VAL A 170 12.13 -14.38 7.24
C VAL A 170 12.87 -15.19 6.17
N LEU A 171 13.87 -14.59 5.52
CA LEU A 171 14.58 -15.16 4.38
C LEU A 171 15.98 -15.67 4.73
N GLY A 172 16.54 -15.27 5.88
CA GLY A 172 17.92 -15.57 6.28
C GLY A 172 18.98 -14.73 5.55
N THR A 173 18.56 -13.70 4.80
CA THR A 173 19.45 -12.83 4.02
C THR A 173 18.80 -11.46 3.81
N THR A 174 19.63 -10.42 3.71
CA THR A 174 19.21 -9.09 3.28
C THR A 174 19.23 -8.90 1.76
N LYS A 175 19.79 -9.89 1.03
CA LYS A 175 19.90 -9.85 -0.43
C LYS A 175 18.79 -10.65 -1.07
N ILE A 176 18.02 -10.02 -1.94
CA ILE A 176 16.88 -10.59 -2.64
C ILE A 176 17.08 -10.39 -4.13
N HIS A 177 16.90 -11.46 -4.91
CA HIS A 177 16.76 -11.36 -6.36
C HIS A 177 15.27 -11.32 -6.73
N TYR A 178 14.85 -10.29 -7.45
CA TYR A 178 13.49 -10.10 -7.91
C TYR A 178 13.45 -9.95 -9.42
N GLY A 179 12.81 -10.88 -10.11
CA GLY A 179 12.70 -10.88 -11.57
C GLY A 179 12.15 -12.19 -12.10
N LYS A 180 11.75 -12.21 -13.37
CA LYS A 180 11.29 -13.43 -14.03
C LYS A 180 12.46 -14.32 -14.39
N GLU A 181 12.24 -15.64 -14.36
CA GLU A 181 13.23 -16.61 -14.79
C GLU A 181 13.63 -16.38 -16.26
N GLY A 182 14.94 -16.24 -16.52
CA GLY A 182 15.49 -15.97 -17.85
C GLY A 182 15.50 -14.50 -18.28
N GLU A 183 14.99 -13.59 -17.49
CA GLU A 183 15.13 -12.14 -17.66
C GLU A 183 16.20 -11.58 -16.71
N GLU A 184 16.81 -10.44 -17.06
CA GLU A 184 17.66 -9.69 -16.14
C GLU A 184 16.80 -9.19 -14.99
N GLY A 185 17.02 -9.74 -13.78
CA GLY A 185 16.28 -9.39 -12.59
C GLY A 185 16.93 -8.26 -11.82
N LEU A 186 16.32 -7.89 -10.71
CA LEU A 186 16.77 -6.84 -9.82
C LEU A 186 17.38 -7.45 -8.56
N ASP A 187 18.66 -7.15 -8.30
CA ASP A 187 19.33 -7.51 -7.06
C ASP A 187 19.17 -6.40 -6.03
N LEU A 188 18.46 -6.71 -4.95
CA LEU A 188 18.18 -5.82 -3.82
C LEU A 188 19.06 -6.19 -2.64
N ASP A 189 19.55 -5.19 -1.89
CA ASP A 189 20.29 -5.41 -0.64
C ASP A 189 19.77 -4.47 0.46
N PHE A 190 18.89 -4.96 1.31
CA PHE A 190 18.32 -4.24 2.44
C PHE A 190 19.31 -3.93 3.57
N ALA A 191 20.56 -4.39 3.49
CA ALA A 191 21.60 -3.98 4.43
C ALA A 191 22.16 -2.59 4.11
N LYS A 192 21.98 -2.11 2.88
CA LYS A 192 22.41 -0.77 2.46
C LYS A 192 21.39 0.27 2.90
N PRO A 193 21.84 1.51 3.20
CA PRO A 193 20.91 2.62 3.39
C PRO A 193 20.03 2.83 2.14
N PHE A 194 18.77 3.16 2.35
CA PHE A 194 17.86 3.46 1.26
C PHE A 194 18.03 4.91 0.81
N ASP A 195 17.91 5.15 -0.51
CA ASP A 195 17.97 6.50 -1.06
C ASP A 195 16.81 7.35 -0.53
N ARG A 196 17.07 8.62 -0.28
CA ARG A 196 16.06 9.62 0.12
C ARG A 196 16.13 10.78 -0.84
N LEU A 197 15.08 10.99 -1.62
CA LEU A 197 14.99 12.03 -2.64
C LEU A 197 13.65 12.75 -2.49
N THR A 198 13.64 14.05 -2.72
CA THR A 198 12.37 14.75 -2.93
C THR A 198 11.77 14.39 -4.28
N MET A 199 10.47 14.57 -4.44
CA MET A 199 9.80 14.32 -5.72
C MET A 199 10.45 15.13 -6.86
N LYS A 200 10.74 16.41 -6.65
CA LYS A 200 11.43 17.25 -7.63
C LYS A 200 12.83 16.74 -7.96
N GLU A 201 13.65 16.39 -6.96
CA GLU A 201 15.00 15.83 -7.19
C GLU A 201 14.94 14.53 -7.98
N SER A 202 13.95 13.69 -7.73
CA SER A 202 13.76 12.45 -8.48
C SER A 202 13.40 12.73 -9.95
N ILE A 203 12.55 13.71 -10.22
CA ILE A 203 12.22 14.13 -11.59
C ILE A 203 13.45 14.67 -12.31
N VAL A 204 14.27 15.49 -11.65
CA VAL A 204 15.54 15.98 -12.22
C VAL A 204 16.50 14.83 -12.52
N LYS A 205 16.57 13.84 -11.63
CA LYS A 205 17.47 12.67 -11.76
C LYS A 205 17.08 11.77 -12.95
N TYR A 206 15.79 11.53 -13.15
CA TYR A 206 15.29 10.57 -14.15
C TYR A 206 14.66 11.21 -15.40
N GLY A 207 14.32 12.51 -15.36
CA GLY A 207 13.57 13.21 -16.41
C GLY A 207 14.40 13.74 -17.60
N ASN A 208 15.66 13.29 -17.77
CA ASN A 208 16.48 13.57 -18.95
C ASN A 208 16.53 15.04 -19.38
N GLY A 209 17.13 15.91 -18.55
CA GLY A 209 17.37 17.32 -18.83
C GLY A 209 16.28 18.26 -18.31
N ILE A 210 15.37 17.79 -17.48
CA ILE A 210 14.48 18.62 -16.67
C ILE A 210 15.31 19.22 -15.52
N THR A 211 15.14 20.50 -15.28
CA THR A 211 15.85 21.23 -14.22
C THR A 211 14.92 21.57 -13.05
N MET A 212 15.50 21.93 -11.90
CA MET A 212 14.71 22.38 -10.75
C MET A 212 13.89 23.64 -11.09
N GLU A 213 14.46 24.57 -11.84
CA GLU A 213 13.79 25.80 -12.30
C GLU A 213 12.55 25.51 -13.19
N ASP A 214 12.57 24.42 -13.94
CA ASP A 214 11.42 24.01 -14.76
C ASP A 214 10.25 23.50 -13.90
N LEU A 215 10.56 22.98 -12.70
CA LEU A 215 9.60 22.46 -11.73
C LEU A 215 9.13 23.51 -10.71
N GLU A 216 9.64 24.74 -10.78
CA GLU A 216 9.20 25.89 -10.00
C GLU A 216 8.27 26.83 -10.78
N ASP A 217 8.17 26.63 -12.10
CA ASP A 217 7.35 27.42 -13.00
C ASP A 217 6.19 26.58 -13.56
N GLU A 218 4.96 27.02 -13.28
CA GLU A 218 3.75 26.29 -13.67
C GLU A 218 3.61 26.13 -15.20
N GLU A 219 3.95 27.16 -15.98
CA GLU A 219 3.85 27.09 -17.44
C GLU A 219 4.91 26.15 -18.02
N LYS A 220 6.12 26.13 -17.47
CA LYS A 220 7.18 25.19 -17.85
C LYS A 220 6.80 23.75 -17.49
N ALA A 221 6.35 23.50 -16.26
CA ALA A 221 5.90 22.17 -15.82
C ALA A 221 4.75 21.65 -16.68
N ARG A 222 3.76 22.52 -16.99
CA ARG A 222 2.66 22.21 -17.91
C ARG A 222 3.16 21.87 -19.32
N ALA A 223 4.14 22.63 -19.84
CA ALA A 223 4.76 22.36 -21.14
C ALA A 223 5.50 21.04 -21.17
N LEU A 224 6.19 20.67 -20.07
CA LEU A 224 6.83 19.36 -19.91
C LEU A 224 5.82 18.23 -19.93
N CYS A 225 4.70 18.33 -19.21
CA CYS A 225 3.63 17.34 -19.27
C CYS A 225 3.13 17.10 -20.70
N LYS A 226 2.90 18.19 -21.47
CA LYS A 226 2.52 18.08 -22.88
C LYS A 226 3.61 17.41 -23.74
N LYS A 227 4.88 17.75 -23.50
CA LYS A 227 6.02 17.14 -24.21
C LYS A 227 6.10 15.63 -23.98
N HIS A 228 5.74 15.17 -22.80
CA HIS A 228 5.71 13.74 -22.41
C HIS A 228 4.35 13.07 -22.66
N HIS A 229 3.44 13.73 -23.40
CA HIS A 229 2.11 13.22 -23.79
C HIS A 229 1.19 12.92 -22.60
N ILE A 230 1.40 13.59 -21.47
CA ILE A 230 0.55 13.47 -20.28
C ILE A 230 -0.76 14.23 -20.55
N GLU A 231 -1.89 13.56 -20.33
CA GLU A 231 -3.22 14.16 -20.44
C GLU A 231 -3.44 15.16 -19.29
N LEU A 232 -3.79 16.40 -19.66
CA LEU A 232 -3.98 17.47 -18.66
C LEU A 232 -5.47 17.61 -18.32
N MET A 233 -5.77 17.74 -17.04
CA MET A 233 -7.12 18.01 -16.58
C MET A 233 -7.33 19.50 -16.31
N GLU A 234 -8.58 19.96 -16.44
CA GLU A 234 -8.95 21.34 -16.12
C GLU A 234 -8.81 21.59 -14.61
N GLY A 235 -8.27 22.75 -14.25
CA GLY A 235 -8.05 23.12 -12.84
C GLY A 235 -6.74 22.61 -12.24
N TRP A 236 -5.89 21.91 -12.99
CA TRP A 236 -4.57 21.51 -12.50
C TRP A 236 -3.68 22.72 -12.19
N THR A 237 -2.95 22.60 -11.10
CA THR A 237 -1.93 23.53 -10.61
C THR A 237 -0.54 22.92 -10.72
N LEU A 238 0.51 23.68 -10.38
CA LEU A 238 1.90 23.23 -10.41
C LEU A 238 2.08 21.87 -9.70
N GLY A 239 1.45 21.66 -8.54
CA GLY A 239 1.55 20.40 -7.81
C GLY A 239 1.02 19.18 -8.58
N HIS A 240 -0.06 19.34 -9.34
CA HIS A 240 -0.59 18.27 -10.19
C HIS A 240 0.36 17.94 -11.35
N TYR A 241 0.95 18.98 -11.99
CA TYR A 241 1.93 18.76 -13.07
C TYR A 241 3.19 18.04 -12.57
N ILE A 242 3.69 18.42 -11.38
CA ILE A 242 4.83 17.75 -10.75
C ILE A 242 4.51 16.27 -10.47
N THR A 243 3.34 15.98 -9.90
CA THR A 243 2.92 14.60 -9.62
C THR A 243 2.82 13.79 -10.90
N ALA A 244 2.16 14.32 -11.93
CA ALA A 244 2.00 13.63 -13.20
C ALA A 244 3.35 13.38 -13.93
N LEU A 245 4.31 14.31 -13.83
CA LEU A 245 5.67 14.11 -14.32
C LEU A 245 6.42 13.02 -13.53
N PHE A 246 6.21 12.95 -12.23
CA PHE A 246 6.78 11.89 -11.39
C PHE A 246 6.24 10.52 -11.77
N ASP A 247 4.92 10.36 -11.86
CA ASP A 247 4.27 9.11 -12.22
C ASP A 247 4.76 8.58 -13.59
N GLU A 248 4.87 9.45 -14.58
CA GLU A 248 5.27 9.08 -15.94
C GLU A 248 6.78 8.80 -16.07
N LEU A 249 7.64 9.62 -15.45
CA LEU A 249 9.07 9.60 -15.72
C LEU A 249 9.92 8.90 -14.67
N VAL A 250 9.41 8.78 -13.44
CA VAL A 250 10.23 8.39 -12.30
C VAL A 250 9.83 7.02 -11.73
N GLU A 251 8.55 6.78 -11.45
CA GLU A 251 8.10 5.61 -10.69
C GLU A 251 8.67 4.30 -11.21
N ALA A 252 8.57 4.06 -12.52
CA ALA A 252 9.09 2.83 -13.15
C ALA A 252 10.62 2.67 -13.05
N ASN A 253 11.34 3.77 -12.80
CA ASN A 253 12.81 3.78 -12.67
C ASN A 253 13.30 3.58 -11.22
N LEU A 254 12.41 3.57 -10.23
CA LEU A 254 12.76 3.38 -8.82
C LEU A 254 12.99 1.88 -8.50
N GLN A 255 14.07 1.34 -9.04
CA GLN A 255 14.36 -0.08 -8.95
C GLN A 255 14.92 -0.47 -7.57
N GLN A 256 15.92 0.27 -7.07
CA GLN A 256 16.45 0.10 -5.71
C GLN A 256 15.52 0.78 -4.70
N PRO A 257 15.54 0.41 -3.41
CA PRO A 257 14.66 1.02 -2.42
C PRO A 257 14.93 2.50 -2.20
N PRO A 258 14.10 3.46 -2.66
CA PRO A 258 14.11 4.83 -2.21
C PRO A 258 12.89 5.19 -1.39
N PHE A 259 13.03 6.23 -0.57
CA PHE A 259 11.94 7.05 -0.08
C PHE A 259 11.86 8.32 -0.93
N ILE A 260 10.70 8.56 -1.52
CA ILE A 260 10.41 9.81 -2.24
C ILE A 260 9.61 10.70 -1.31
N THR A 261 10.11 11.91 -1.03
CA THR A 261 9.53 12.84 -0.06
C THR A 261 8.99 14.10 -0.73
N SER A 262 8.37 14.98 0.03
CA SER A 262 7.88 16.30 -0.42
C SER A 262 6.85 16.20 -1.54
N TYR A 263 5.76 15.50 -1.26
CA TYR A 263 4.60 15.43 -2.14
C TYR A 263 3.81 16.73 -2.11
N PRO A 264 3.26 17.19 -3.26
CA PRO A 264 2.41 18.38 -3.29
C PRO A 264 1.18 18.26 -2.38
N ALA A 265 0.81 19.36 -1.74
CA ALA A 265 -0.31 19.41 -0.82
C ALA A 265 -1.66 19.11 -1.50
N VAL A 266 -1.80 19.46 -2.78
CA VAL A 266 -3.02 19.23 -3.57
C VAL A 266 -3.35 17.74 -3.77
N VAL A 267 -2.34 16.85 -3.73
CA VAL A 267 -2.49 15.40 -3.83
C VAL A 267 -2.31 14.67 -2.49
N SER A 268 -2.24 15.42 -1.39
CA SER A 268 -1.94 14.90 -0.05
C SER A 268 -2.92 15.45 1.01
N PRO A 269 -4.22 15.14 0.90
CA PRO A 269 -5.27 15.82 1.68
C PRO A 269 -5.24 15.54 3.19
N LEU A 270 -4.52 14.52 3.65
CA LEU A 270 -4.43 14.11 5.06
C LEU A 270 -3.04 14.36 5.67
N ALA A 271 -2.07 14.79 4.85
CA ALA A 271 -0.71 15.06 5.30
C ALA A 271 -0.52 16.52 5.75
N ARG A 272 0.33 16.70 6.76
CA ARG A 272 0.74 18.04 7.23
C ARG A 272 1.55 18.74 6.15
N ARG A 273 1.32 20.04 5.98
CA ARG A 273 2.17 20.91 5.13
C ARG A 273 3.54 21.08 5.74
N THR A 274 4.57 21.12 4.89
CA THR A 274 5.93 21.45 5.30
C THR A 274 5.97 22.92 5.73
N ASP A 275 6.55 23.20 6.91
CA ASP A 275 6.58 24.55 7.48
C ASP A 275 7.35 25.56 6.60
N SER A 276 8.40 25.12 5.90
CA SER A 276 9.23 25.97 5.05
C SER A 276 8.65 26.19 3.64
N ASP A 277 7.78 25.28 3.17
CA ASP A 277 7.13 25.35 1.85
C ASP A 277 5.74 24.72 1.92
N PRO A 278 4.69 25.49 2.23
CA PRO A 278 3.32 24.98 2.42
C PRO A 278 2.63 24.41 1.17
N GLU A 279 3.24 24.57 -0.02
CA GLU A 279 2.76 23.91 -1.24
C GLU A 279 3.08 22.41 -1.26
N PHE A 280 4.01 21.98 -0.39
CA PHE A 280 4.38 20.57 -0.20
C PHE A 280 4.01 20.09 1.20
N THR A 281 4.08 18.76 1.36
CA THR A 281 3.75 18.08 2.62
C THR A 281 4.91 17.26 3.13
N ASP A 282 4.91 17.01 4.43
CA ASP A 282 5.79 16.08 5.14
C ASP A 282 5.32 14.64 4.91
N ARG A 283 5.33 14.21 3.63
CA ARG A 283 4.88 12.90 3.13
C ARG A 283 6.00 12.23 2.37
N PHE A 284 6.04 10.93 2.48
CA PHE A 284 6.88 10.09 1.64
C PHE A 284 6.09 8.90 1.08
N GLU A 285 6.58 8.38 -0.03
CA GLU A 285 6.26 7.03 -0.49
C GLU A 285 7.53 6.20 -0.59
N PHE A 286 7.41 4.92 -0.29
CA PHE A 286 8.49 3.96 -0.31
C PHE A 286 8.32 3.02 -1.50
N PHE A 287 9.32 2.96 -2.37
CA PHE A 287 9.28 2.18 -3.62
C PHE A 287 10.30 1.05 -3.61
N ILE A 288 9.98 -0.05 -4.27
CA ILE A 288 10.91 -1.12 -4.62
C ILE A 288 10.50 -1.73 -5.96
N GLY A 289 11.46 -1.82 -6.91
CA GLY A 289 11.21 -2.43 -8.21
C GLY A 289 10.12 -1.72 -9.02
N GLY A 290 10.10 -0.37 -8.97
CA GLY A 290 9.11 0.45 -9.64
C GLY A 290 7.68 0.28 -9.10
N ARG A 291 7.55 -0.02 -7.80
CA ARG A 291 6.26 -0.21 -7.14
C ARG A 291 6.26 0.45 -5.77
N GLU A 292 5.23 1.21 -5.49
CA GLU A 292 4.94 1.69 -4.13
C GLU A 292 4.70 0.50 -3.19
N ILE A 293 5.43 0.46 -2.09
CA ILE A 293 5.31 -0.55 -1.03
C ILE A 293 4.64 0.05 0.20
N GLY A 294 4.91 1.31 0.50
CA GLY A 294 4.36 2.04 1.63
C GLY A 294 4.21 3.53 1.34
N ASN A 295 3.34 4.18 2.11
CA ASN A 295 3.06 5.60 2.07
C ASN A 295 2.87 6.10 3.50
N GLY A 296 3.59 7.14 3.88
CA GLY A 296 3.54 7.67 5.22
C GLY A 296 3.77 9.18 5.27
N PHE A 297 3.29 9.80 6.34
CA PHE A 297 3.41 11.24 6.50
C PHE A 297 3.30 11.68 7.97
N SER A 298 3.78 12.91 8.24
CA SER A 298 3.33 13.64 9.42
C SER A 298 1.87 14.01 9.23
N GLU A 299 1.04 13.64 10.19
CA GLU A 299 -0.42 13.79 10.09
C GLU A 299 -0.83 15.26 10.13
N LEU A 300 -1.75 15.65 9.27
CA LEU A 300 -2.45 16.92 9.43
C LEU A 300 -3.24 16.89 10.73
N ASN A 301 -2.90 17.77 11.66
CA ASN A 301 -3.53 17.84 12.98
C ASN A 301 -4.24 19.19 13.26
N ASP A 302 -4.33 20.05 12.25
CA ASP A 302 -5.14 21.25 12.27
C ASP A 302 -6.57 20.94 11.80
N PRO A 303 -7.61 20.98 12.68
CA PRO A 303 -8.98 20.65 12.31
C PRO A 303 -9.59 21.62 11.29
N ASP A 304 -9.16 22.89 11.25
CA ASP A 304 -9.72 23.88 10.31
C ASP A 304 -9.15 23.67 8.90
N ASP A 305 -7.83 23.40 8.78
CA ASP A 305 -7.21 23.02 7.48
C ASP A 305 -7.82 21.70 7.00
N GLN A 306 -7.94 20.68 7.86
CA GLN A 306 -8.53 19.40 7.48
C GLN A 306 -9.98 19.55 6.99
N ALA A 307 -10.79 20.34 7.68
CA ALA A 307 -12.16 20.63 7.25
C ALA A 307 -12.20 21.35 5.89
N GLY A 308 -11.25 22.26 5.64
CA GLY A 308 -11.06 22.92 4.36
C GLY A 308 -10.79 21.93 3.24
N ARG A 309 -9.83 21.01 3.45
CA ARG A 309 -9.47 19.99 2.46
C ARG A 309 -10.59 18.98 2.21
N PHE A 310 -11.33 18.55 3.24
CA PHE A 310 -12.49 17.69 3.05
C PHE A 310 -13.60 18.36 2.24
N ARG A 311 -13.82 19.70 2.40
CA ARG A 311 -14.77 20.43 1.54
C ARG A 311 -14.32 20.44 0.08
N GLN A 312 -13.01 20.62 -0.19
CA GLN A 312 -12.46 20.56 -1.55
C GLN A 312 -12.65 19.16 -2.16
N GLN A 313 -12.35 18.10 -1.41
CA GLN A 313 -12.56 16.71 -1.84
C GLN A 313 -14.06 16.43 -2.13
N ALA A 314 -14.96 16.85 -1.24
CA ALA A 314 -16.41 16.69 -1.43
C ALA A 314 -16.92 17.46 -2.65
N GLU A 315 -16.32 18.60 -2.98
CA GLU A 315 -16.66 19.36 -4.19
C GLU A 315 -16.14 18.68 -5.45
N ALA A 316 -14.91 18.19 -5.46
CA ALA A 316 -14.36 17.38 -6.55
C ALA A 316 -15.24 16.16 -6.86
N LYS A 317 -15.74 15.50 -5.80
CA LYS A 317 -16.66 14.37 -5.94
C LYS A 317 -17.97 14.75 -6.64
N LYS A 318 -18.54 15.92 -6.36
CA LYS A 318 -19.74 16.41 -7.05
C LYS A 318 -19.50 16.70 -8.54
N HIS A 319 -18.25 16.99 -8.91
CA HIS A 319 -17.84 17.23 -10.29
C HIS A 319 -17.37 15.95 -11.01
N GLY A 320 -17.56 14.77 -10.40
CA GLY A 320 -17.36 13.47 -11.04
C GLY A 320 -16.07 12.74 -10.65
N ASP A 321 -15.34 13.22 -9.66
CA ASP A 321 -14.23 12.47 -9.08
C ASP A 321 -14.76 11.41 -8.09
N ASP A 322 -14.98 10.20 -8.58
CA ASP A 322 -15.52 9.09 -7.80
C ASP A 322 -14.56 8.61 -6.68
N GLU A 323 -13.28 8.94 -6.76
CA GLU A 323 -12.25 8.54 -5.80
C GLU A 323 -12.06 9.55 -4.68
N ALA A 324 -12.51 10.80 -4.87
CA ALA A 324 -12.42 11.85 -3.86
C ALA A 324 -13.16 11.47 -2.57
N MET A 325 -12.62 11.91 -1.43
CA MET A 325 -13.17 11.61 -0.11
C MET A 325 -14.46 12.34 0.18
N TYR A 326 -15.25 11.77 1.07
CA TYR A 326 -16.42 12.41 1.67
C TYR A 326 -16.01 13.34 2.82
N TYR A 327 -16.86 14.32 3.15
CA TYR A 327 -16.70 15.10 4.36
C TYR A 327 -17.10 14.26 5.58
N ASP A 328 -16.16 14.01 6.48
CA ASP A 328 -16.39 13.29 7.75
C ASP A 328 -16.40 14.29 8.91
N GLU A 329 -17.61 14.72 9.29
CA GLU A 329 -17.81 15.68 10.39
C GLU A 329 -17.38 15.10 11.74
N ASP A 330 -17.60 13.81 11.98
CA ASP A 330 -17.23 13.17 13.24
C ASP A 330 -15.71 13.09 13.40
N TYR A 331 -14.97 12.89 12.30
CA TYR A 331 -13.51 12.96 12.34
C TYR A 331 -13.02 14.38 12.64
N ILE A 332 -13.62 15.41 12.05
CA ILE A 332 -13.28 16.81 12.38
C ILE A 332 -13.58 17.11 13.85
N ASN A 333 -14.72 16.67 14.37
CA ASN A 333 -15.06 16.79 15.78
C ASN A 333 -14.04 16.10 16.68
N ALA A 334 -13.58 14.89 16.31
CA ALA A 334 -12.53 14.19 17.04
C ALA A 334 -11.22 14.99 17.05
N MET A 335 -10.80 15.54 15.91
CA MET A 335 -9.59 16.38 15.83
C MET A 335 -9.66 17.61 16.73
N GLN A 336 -10.84 18.20 16.93
CA GLN A 336 -11.05 19.36 17.82
C GLN A 336 -10.80 19.04 19.30
N TYR A 337 -10.79 17.77 19.72
CA TYR A 337 -10.34 17.37 21.06
C TYR A 337 -8.80 17.35 21.16
N GLY A 338 -8.10 17.40 20.03
CA GLY A 338 -6.64 17.48 19.93
C GLY A 338 -6.01 16.20 19.42
N LEU A 339 -5.72 16.14 18.14
CA LEU A 339 -4.79 15.14 17.58
C LEU A 339 -3.35 15.63 17.88
N PRO A 340 -2.57 14.92 18.71
CA PRO A 340 -1.18 15.30 18.96
C PRO A 340 -0.38 15.25 17.64
N PRO A 341 0.82 15.89 17.58
CA PRO A 341 1.74 15.62 16.48
C PRO A 341 1.90 14.12 16.32
N THR A 342 1.59 13.60 15.15
CA THR A 342 1.51 12.15 14.89
C THR A 342 2.10 11.86 13.53
N ALA A 343 2.76 10.72 13.40
CA ALA A 343 3.19 10.19 12.12
C ALA A 343 2.50 8.86 11.86
N GLY A 344 2.03 8.64 10.63
CA GLY A 344 1.32 7.43 10.22
C GLY A 344 1.81 6.88 8.89
N GLU A 345 1.78 5.58 8.74
CA GLU A 345 2.22 4.89 7.52
C GLU A 345 1.34 3.69 7.22
N GLY A 346 1.07 3.48 5.94
CA GLY A 346 0.47 2.28 5.38
C GLY A 346 1.48 1.47 4.59
N ILE A 347 1.61 0.17 4.89
CA ILE A 347 2.49 -0.77 4.17
C ILE A 347 1.66 -1.89 3.55
N GLY A 348 1.81 -2.09 2.24
CA GLY A 348 1.15 -3.16 1.49
C GLY A 348 1.75 -4.53 1.81
N ILE A 349 1.04 -5.36 2.59
CA ILE A 349 1.50 -6.70 2.95
C ILE A 349 1.59 -7.60 1.72
N ASP A 350 0.61 -7.55 0.82
CA ASP A 350 0.62 -8.38 -0.39
C ASP A 350 1.83 -8.03 -1.28
N ARG A 351 2.11 -6.74 -1.48
CA ARG A 351 3.27 -6.28 -2.27
C ARG A 351 4.61 -6.66 -1.60
N THR A 352 4.70 -6.57 -0.28
CA THR A 352 5.88 -7.03 0.49
C THR A 352 6.10 -8.53 0.30
N VAL A 353 5.04 -9.34 0.36
CA VAL A 353 5.13 -10.79 0.15
C VAL A 353 5.51 -11.11 -1.31
N MET A 354 4.97 -10.38 -2.30
CA MET A 354 5.40 -10.54 -3.70
C MET A 354 6.91 -10.37 -3.84
N LEU A 355 7.47 -9.33 -3.23
CA LEU A 355 8.91 -9.08 -3.23
C LEU A 355 9.69 -10.22 -2.59
N PHE A 356 9.30 -10.69 -1.41
CA PHE A 356 9.99 -11.72 -0.62
C PHE A 356 9.87 -13.12 -1.22
N THR A 357 8.91 -13.36 -2.11
CA THR A 357 8.67 -14.65 -2.75
C THR A 357 8.97 -14.66 -4.24
N ASN A 358 9.48 -13.55 -4.79
CA ASN A 358 9.67 -13.35 -6.21
C ASN A 358 8.39 -13.56 -7.04
N ALA A 359 7.21 -13.27 -6.45
CA ALA A 359 5.94 -13.36 -7.14
C ALA A 359 5.73 -12.16 -8.05
N GLN A 360 5.40 -12.40 -9.32
CA GLN A 360 5.24 -11.35 -10.32
C GLN A 360 3.83 -10.75 -10.35
N THR A 361 2.87 -11.40 -9.69
CA THR A 361 1.49 -10.96 -9.64
C THR A 361 0.92 -11.12 -8.23
N ILE A 362 0.08 -10.17 -7.83
CA ILE A 362 -0.60 -10.16 -6.53
C ILE A 362 -1.48 -11.41 -6.33
N ARG A 363 -1.98 -12.01 -7.41
CA ARG A 363 -2.79 -13.25 -7.36
C ARG A 363 -2.01 -14.45 -6.83
N ASP A 364 -0.70 -14.46 -6.97
CA ASP A 364 0.14 -15.56 -6.48
C ASP A 364 0.33 -15.53 -4.96
N VAL A 365 0.17 -14.37 -4.33
CA VAL A 365 0.33 -14.18 -2.88
C VAL A 365 -0.98 -14.08 -2.11
N ILE A 366 -2.12 -14.11 -2.80
CA ILE A 366 -3.47 -14.20 -2.23
C ILE A 366 -3.99 -15.62 -2.44
N LEU A 367 -4.46 -16.29 -1.36
CA LEU A 367 -4.94 -17.67 -1.45
C LEU A 367 -6.07 -17.82 -2.47
N PHE A 368 -7.08 -16.97 -2.38
CA PHE A 368 -8.25 -16.99 -3.27
C PHE A 368 -8.49 -15.58 -3.81
N PRO A 369 -7.76 -15.16 -4.87
CA PRO A 369 -7.93 -13.85 -5.48
C PRO A 369 -9.28 -13.74 -6.19
N THR A 370 -9.75 -12.50 -6.38
CA THR A 370 -10.97 -12.22 -7.13
C THR A 370 -10.76 -12.56 -8.61
N LEU A 371 -11.66 -13.37 -9.17
CA LEU A 371 -11.66 -13.78 -10.58
C LEU A 371 -13.04 -13.59 -11.18
N ARG A 372 -13.11 -13.35 -12.49
CA ARG A 372 -14.39 -13.38 -13.20
C ARG A 372 -15.03 -14.78 -13.10
N ARG A 373 -16.35 -14.83 -13.03
CA ARG A 373 -17.08 -16.10 -13.20
C ARG A 373 -16.89 -16.58 -14.63
N ASN A 374 -16.70 -17.90 -14.80
CA ASN A 374 -16.75 -18.54 -16.12
C ASN A 374 -18.18 -18.53 -16.63
#